data_1155426ff7fec24c2b5cde2d55883ff3
#
_entry.id   1155426ff7fec24c2b5cde2d55883ff3
#
_cell.length_a   1.000
_cell.length_b   1.000
_cell.length_c   1.000
_cell.angle_alpha   90.00
_cell.angle_beta   90.00
_cell.angle_gamma   90.00
#
_symmetry.space_group_name_H-M   'P 1'
#
loop_
_entity.id
_entity.type
_entity.pdbx_description
1 polymer ?
#
loop_
_entity_poly.entity_id
_entity_poly.type
_entity_poly.pdbx_seq_one_letter_code
_entity_poly.pdbx_strand_id
1 'polypeptide(L)'
;GGSGERAGFGYNKLLKDSGGITPFEKGLTTFSESDKIDEIIVVCSAKDMEVFKQKCLYRSINARFTLGGATRTESVRKGLDEAYGDVVLIHDGARPFVSKRIIADCVETAKKYGSAITVVKPVDTICLTSEDEEGEYILSSTRKNVYAVQTPQGFITSQIKKAYSMITETDEFTDDSGVYSKYIGKCRIVEGDIKNKKLTYAEDFSVGNGITCGVGFDLHLLVPNRKLILGGVEIPHDKGLLGHSDADALIH
;
A
#
# COMPACT_ATOMS: atom_id res chain seq x y z
N GLY A 1 1.92 9.77 -8.26
CA GLY A 1 2.84 10.75 -8.56
C GLY A 1 3.43 11.63 -7.45
N GLY A 2 3.43 11.28 -6.17
CA GLY A 2 4.03 12.13 -5.12
C GLY A 2 5.52 11.87 -4.93
N SER A 3 6.32 12.91 -4.63
CA SER A 3 7.77 12.83 -4.38
C SER A 3 8.18 12.03 -3.14
N GLY A 4 7.26 11.81 -2.20
CA GLY A 4 7.54 11.10 -0.96
C GLY A 4 8.40 11.86 0.06
N GLU A 5 8.58 13.17 -0.10
CA GLU A 5 9.49 14.02 0.68
C GLU A 5 9.34 13.90 2.20
N ARG A 6 8.09 13.78 2.70
CA ARG A 6 7.81 13.64 4.14
C ARG A 6 8.43 12.42 4.81
N ALA A 7 8.84 11.41 4.05
CA ALA A 7 9.52 10.24 4.59
C ALA A 7 11.05 10.41 4.70
N GLY A 8 11.62 11.47 4.11
CA GLY A 8 13.04 11.85 4.27
C GLY A 8 14.06 10.91 3.63
N PHE A 9 13.67 9.97 2.76
CA PHE A 9 14.60 8.98 2.20
C PHE A 9 15.46 9.46 1.04
N GLY A 10 15.26 10.68 0.51
CA GLY A 10 15.97 11.16 -0.68
C GLY A 10 15.59 10.45 -2.00
N TYR A 11 14.74 9.46 -1.95
CA TYR A 11 14.16 8.73 -3.09
C TYR A 11 12.69 8.40 -2.83
N ASN A 12 12.00 7.84 -3.84
CA ASN A 12 10.58 7.50 -3.71
C ASN A 12 10.36 6.44 -2.62
N LYS A 13 9.63 6.81 -1.58
CA LYS A 13 9.34 5.94 -0.43
C LYS A 13 8.68 4.61 -0.78
N LEU A 14 7.98 4.54 -1.92
CA LEU A 14 7.36 3.30 -2.40
C LEU A 14 8.39 2.24 -2.83
N LEU A 15 9.64 2.64 -3.02
CA LEU A 15 10.78 1.77 -3.36
C LEU A 15 11.59 1.34 -2.13
N LYS A 16 11.23 1.78 -0.93
CA LYS A 16 11.89 1.35 0.31
C LYS A 16 11.66 -0.13 0.53
N ASP A 17 12.74 -0.91 0.55
CA ASP A 17 12.66 -2.34 0.89
C ASP A 17 12.25 -2.52 2.36
N SER A 18 11.32 -3.43 2.60
CA SER A 18 10.81 -3.79 3.92
C SER A 18 10.67 -5.32 4.00
N GLY A 19 11.80 -5.99 4.19
CA GLY A 19 11.84 -7.46 4.29
C GLY A 19 11.69 -8.18 2.94
N GLY A 20 12.37 -7.68 1.89
CA GLY A 20 12.41 -8.30 0.56
C GLY A 20 11.26 -7.92 -0.36
N ILE A 21 10.39 -7.00 0.06
CA ILE A 21 9.29 -6.48 -0.75
C ILE A 21 9.11 -4.98 -0.51
N THR A 22 8.90 -4.21 -1.57
CA THR A 22 8.61 -2.79 -1.45
C THR A 22 7.12 -2.54 -1.26
N PRO A 23 6.70 -1.39 -0.67
CA PRO A 23 5.29 -1.00 -0.60
C PRO A 23 4.59 -1.01 -1.96
N PHE A 24 5.29 -0.58 -3.01
CA PHE A 24 4.78 -0.62 -4.38
C PHE A 24 4.43 -2.05 -4.81
N GLU A 25 5.39 -2.97 -4.71
CA GLU A 25 5.18 -4.38 -5.08
C GLU A 25 4.04 -5.01 -4.28
N LYS A 26 4.02 -4.78 -2.96
CA LYS A 26 3.03 -5.38 -2.07
C LYS A 26 1.60 -4.94 -2.40
N GLY A 27 1.37 -3.64 -2.55
CA GLY A 27 0.05 -3.14 -2.93
C GLY A 27 -0.37 -3.64 -4.31
N LEU A 28 0.54 -3.56 -5.29
CA LEU A 28 0.25 -3.95 -6.67
C LEU A 28 -0.07 -5.44 -6.81
N THR A 29 0.65 -6.31 -6.09
CA THR A 29 0.38 -7.76 -6.05
C THR A 29 -1.06 -8.03 -5.60
N THR A 30 -1.55 -7.35 -4.55
CA THR A 30 -2.94 -7.54 -4.08
C THR A 30 -3.97 -7.20 -5.15
N PHE A 31 -3.74 -6.14 -5.94
CA PHE A 31 -4.62 -5.78 -7.06
C PHE A 31 -4.52 -6.79 -8.21
N SER A 32 -3.31 -7.20 -8.59
CA SER A 32 -3.09 -8.14 -9.71
C SER A 32 -3.64 -9.55 -9.44
N GLU A 33 -3.72 -9.94 -8.18
CA GLU A 33 -4.29 -11.22 -7.75
C GLU A 33 -5.80 -11.17 -7.48
N SER A 34 -6.44 -10.02 -7.67
CA SER A 34 -7.89 -9.88 -7.49
C SER A 34 -8.63 -10.23 -8.76
N ASP A 35 -9.62 -11.10 -8.66
CA ASP A 35 -10.55 -11.48 -9.73
C ASP A 35 -11.51 -10.35 -10.16
N LYS A 36 -11.46 -9.22 -9.48
CA LYS A 36 -12.27 -8.03 -9.75
C LYS A 36 -11.51 -6.96 -10.55
N ILE A 37 -10.24 -7.18 -10.86
CA ILE A 37 -9.38 -6.19 -11.53
C ILE A 37 -8.88 -6.75 -12.86
N ASP A 38 -9.32 -6.14 -13.94
CA ASP A 38 -8.94 -6.51 -15.30
C ASP A 38 -7.71 -5.75 -15.78
N GLU A 39 -7.49 -4.54 -15.27
CA GLU A 39 -6.42 -3.64 -15.71
C GLU A 39 -5.82 -2.86 -14.56
N ILE A 40 -4.52 -2.66 -14.61
CA ILE A 40 -3.78 -1.82 -13.66
C ILE A 40 -3.05 -0.72 -14.42
N ILE A 41 -3.25 0.54 -14.00
CA ILE A 41 -2.57 1.71 -14.53
C ILE A 41 -1.74 2.34 -13.43
N VAL A 42 -0.43 2.38 -13.63
CA VAL A 42 0.51 3.00 -12.70
C VAL A 42 0.82 4.42 -13.15
N VAL A 43 0.42 5.39 -12.33
CA VAL A 43 0.72 6.81 -12.56
C VAL A 43 1.95 7.20 -11.75
N CYS A 44 3.04 7.53 -12.41
CA CYS A 44 4.31 7.79 -11.74
C CYS A 44 5.09 8.95 -12.37
N SER A 45 6.19 9.37 -11.71
CA SER A 45 7.13 10.34 -12.27
C SER A 45 7.97 9.70 -13.38
N ALA A 46 8.49 10.50 -14.31
CA ALA A 46 9.41 10.03 -15.33
C ALA A 46 10.67 9.38 -14.71
N LYS A 47 11.15 9.95 -13.59
CA LYS A 47 12.32 9.47 -12.84
C LYS A 47 12.13 8.03 -12.33
N ASP A 48 10.93 7.69 -11.86
CA ASP A 48 10.66 6.41 -11.19
C ASP A 48 10.10 5.35 -12.14
N MET A 49 9.68 5.74 -13.34
CA MET A 49 8.92 4.88 -14.27
C MET A 49 9.66 3.58 -14.61
N GLU A 50 10.95 3.69 -14.95
CA GLU A 50 11.72 2.51 -15.35
C GLU A 50 11.89 1.52 -14.20
N VAL A 51 12.16 2.03 -12.99
CA VAL A 51 12.28 1.18 -11.80
C VAL A 51 10.96 0.47 -11.49
N PHE A 52 9.83 1.17 -11.59
CA PHE A 52 8.52 0.54 -11.37
C PHE A 52 8.19 -0.51 -12.43
N LYS A 53 8.54 -0.28 -13.71
CA LYS A 53 8.38 -1.28 -14.78
C LYS A 53 9.18 -2.55 -14.48
N GLN A 54 10.45 -2.40 -14.07
CA GLN A 54 11.29 -3.54 -13.70
C GLN A 54 10.72 -4.32 -12.51
N LYS A 55 10.18 -3.63 -11.51
CA LYS A 55 9.51 -4.27 -10.38
C LYS A 55 8.26 -5.06 -10.80
N CYS A 56 7.45 -4.51 -11.71
CA CYS A 56 6.30 -5.23 -12.27
C CYS A 56 6.74 -6.46 -13.05
N LEU A 57 7.76 -6.34 -13.88
CA LEU A 57 8.32 -7.47 -14.65
C LEU A 57 8.83 -8.58 -13.72
N TYR A 58 9.58 -8.21 -12.68
CA TYR A 58 10.09 -9.17 -11.68
C TYR A 58 8.97 -9.96 -11.00
N ARG A 59 7.82 -9.32 -10.74
CA ARG A 59 6.65 -9.94 -10.12
C ARG A 59 5.65 -10.54 -11.12
N SER A 60 5.95 -10.50 -12.42
CA SER A 60 5.03 -10.93 -13.49
C SER A 60 3.67 -10.22 -13.44
N ILE A 61 3.66 -8.95 -13.04
CA ILE A 61 2.46 -8.12 -12.98
C ILE A 61 2.32 -7.35 -14.29
N ASN A 62 1.20 -7.55 -14.98
CA ASN A 62 0.87 -6.75 -16.15
C ASN A 62 0.26 -5.41 -15.73
N ALA A 63 0.93 -4.31 -16.04
CA ALA A 63 0.47 -2.95 -15.74
C ALA A 63 0.85 -1.99 -16.86
N ARG A 64 -0.07 -1.07 -17.18
CA ARG A 64 0.23 0.08 -18.03
C ARG A 64 0.79 1.22 -17.20
N PHE A 65 1.57 2.09 -17.82
CA PHE A 65 2.24 3.20 -17.14
C PHE A 65 1.92 4.51 -17.84
N THR A 66 1.61 5.54 -17.05
CA THR A 66 1.45 6.91 -17.52
C THR A 66 2.16 7.89 -16.61
N LEU A 67 2.57 9.04 -17.18
CA LEU A 67 3.22 10.10 -16.43
C LEU A 67 2.20 10.85 -15.55
N GLY A 68 2.57 11.10 -14.30
CA GLY A 68 1.81 11.99 -13.44
C GLY A 68 1.87 13.44 -13.87
N GLY A 69 1.07 14.28 -13.22
CA GLY A 69 1.08 15.72 -13.36
C GLY A 69 1.81 16.40 -12.19
N ALA A 70 1.77 17.73 -12.17
CA ALA A 70 2.36 18.55 -11.11
C ALA A 70 1.63 18.38 -9.77
N THR A 71 0.31 18.13 -9.82
CA THR A 71 -0.54 17.92 -8.65
C THR A 71 -1.07 16.50 -8.56
N ARG A 72 -1.63 16.13 -7.39
CA ARG A 72 -2.36 14.87 -7.24
C ARG A 72 -3.56 14.80 -8.20
N THR A 73 -4.35 15.86 -8.26
CA THR A 73 -5.53 15.97 -9.14
C THR A 73 -5.15 15.76 -10.60
N GLU A 74 -4.10 16.41 -11.07
CA GLU A 74 -3.61 16.26 -12.44
C GLU A 74 -3.09 14.83 -12.71
N SER A 75 -2.40 14.24 -11.75
CA SER A 75 -1.92 12.86 -11.87
C SER A 75 -3.08 11.87 -11.99
N VAL A 76 -4.13 12.04 -11.18
CA VAL A 76 -5.34 11.21 -11.26
C VAL A 76 -6.06 11.41 -12.60
N ARG A 77 -6.19 12.65 -13.07
CA ARG A 77 -6.79 12.94 -14.39
C ARG A 77 -6.09 12.16 -15.50
N LYS A 78 -4.75 12.22 -15.57
CA LYS A 78 -3.97 11.46 -16.57
C LYS A 78 -4.16 9.95 -16.45
N GLY A 79 -4.28 9.43 -15.24
CA GLY A 79 -4.60 8.01 -15.03
C GLY A 79 -6.01 7.65 -15.49
N LEU A 80 -6.97 8.53 -15.24
CA LEU A 80 -8.35 8.35 -15.69
C LEU A 80 -8.48 8.39 -17.22
N ASP A 81 -7.69 9.22 -17.90
CA ASP A 81 -7.70 9.30 -19.38
C ASP A 81 -7.34 7.95 -19.99
N GLU A 82 -6.46 7.19 -19.33
CA GLU A 82 -6.04 5.85 -19.74
C GLU A 82 -7.02 4.73 -19.34
N ALA A 83 -7.97 4.97 -18.45
CA ALA A 83 -8.87 3.94 -17.94
C ALA A 83 -10.07 3.71 -18.88
N TYR A 84 -10.35 2.43 -19.20
CA TYR A 84 -11.44 2.05 -20.12
C TYR A 84 -12.51 1.15 -19.49
N GLY A 85 -12.25 0.57 -18.32
CA GLY A 85 -13.23 -0.28 -17.62
C GLY A 85 -14.46 0.49 -17.14
N ASP A 86 -15.56 -0.21 -16.87
CA ASP A 86 -16.82 0.37 -16.37
C ASP A 86 -16.67 1.04 -15.01
N VAL A 87 -15.84 0.44 -14.15
CA VAL A 87 -15.51 0.94 -12.81
C VAL A 87 -14.01 1.17 -12.71
N VAL A 88 -13.63 2.30 -12.13
CA VAL A 88 -12.23 2.60 -11.80
C VAL A 88 -12.06 2.69 -10.29
N LEU A 89 -11.01 2.06 -9.79
CA LEU A 89 -10.53 2.20 -8.41
C LEU A 89 -9.30 3.12 -8.40
N ILE A 90 -9.39 4.23 -7.69
CA ILE A 90 -8.26 5.14 -7.48
C ILE A 90 -7.60 4.79 -6.14
N HIS A 91 -6.31 4.45 -6.19
CA HIS A 91 -5.61 3.97 -5.00
C HIS A 91 -4.26 4.66 -4.78
N ASP A 92 -4.02 5.04 -3.53
CA ASP A 92 -2.72 5.57 -3.10
C ASP A 92 -1.68 4.44 -3.03
N GLY A 93 -0.64 4.47 -3.84
CA GLY A 93 0.46 3.49 -3.77
C GLY A 93 1.15 3.43 -2.39
N ALA A 94 0.96 4.44 -1.56
CA ALA A 94 1.44 4.45 -0.18
C ALA A 94 0.56 3.66 0.82
N ARG A 95 -0.46 2.92 0.36
CA ARG A 95 -1.28 2.00 1.17
C ARG A 95 -1.07 0.54 0.72
N PRO A 96 0.07 -0.06 1.03
CA PRO A 96 0.41 -1.40 0.56
C PRO A 96 -0.40 -2.53 1.20
N PHE A 97 -1.18 -2.24 2.25
CA PHE A 97 -1.89 -3.24 3.05
C PHE A 97 -3.38 -3.34 2.71
N VAL A 98 -3.77 -2.89 1.52
CA VAL A 98 -5.12 -3.10 1.02
C VAL A 98 -5.43 -4.60 0.92
N SER A 99 -6.66 -5.00 1.26
CA SER A 99 -7.09 -6.40 1.16
C SER A 99 -7.97 -6.64 -0.08
N LYS A 100 -8.00 -7.88 -0.57
CA LYS A 100 -8.90 -8.30 -1.66
C LYS A 100 -10.38 -8.05 -1.32
N ARG A 101 -10.77 -8.16 -0.03
CA ARG A 101 -12.11 -7.81 0.45
C ARG A 101 -12.44 -6.34 0.15
N ILE A 102 -11.58 -5.42 0.55
CA ILE A 102 -11.82 -3.97 0.31
C ILE A 102 -11.93 -3.69 -1.20
N ILE A 103 -11.09 -4.32 -2.02
CA ILE A 103 -11.14 -4.17 -3.48
C ILE A 103 -12.50 -4.63 -4.01
N ALA A 104 -12.94 -5.83 -3.64
CA ALA A 104 -14.21 -6.40 -4.07
C ALA A 104 -15.41 -5.54 -3.62
N ASP A 105 -15.44 -5.16 -2.33
CA ASP A 105 -16.51 -4.33 -1.77
C ASP A 105 -16.60 -2.97 -2.48
N CYS A 106 -15.44 -2.35 -2.83
CA CYS A 106 -15.42 -1.10 -3.59
C CYS A 106 -15.97 -1.26 -5.01
N VAL A 107 -15.57 -2.33 -5.73
CA VAL A 107 -16.06 -2.58 -7.09
C VAL A 107 -17.58 -2.80 -7.08
N GLU A 108 -18.07 -3.66 -6.21
CA GLU A 108 -19.50 -3.99 -6.15
C GLU A 108 -20.35 -2.80 -5.70
N THR A 109 -19.87 -2.04 -4.72
CA THR A 109 -20.57 -0.83 -4.25
C THR A 109 -20.58 0.26 -5.33
N ALA A 110 -19.47 0.48 -6.03
CA ALA A 110 -19.40 1.44 -7.13
C ALA A 110 -20.31 1.05 -8.29
N LYS A 111 -20.35 -0.24 -8.68
CA LYS A 111 -21.28 -0.75 -9.71
C LYS A 111 -22.74 -0.48 -9.33
N LYS A 112 -23.09 -0.68 -8.07
CA LYS A 112 -24.48 -0.56 -7.60
C LYS A 112 -24.93 0.89 -7.38
N TYR A 113 -24.04 1.75 -6.90
CA TYR A 113 -24.41 3.09 -6.39
C TYR A 113 -23.68 4.24 -7.08
N GLY A 114 -22.78 3.97 -8.01
CA GLY A 114 -22.00 4.97 -8.72
C GLY A 114 -20.67 5.30 -8.08
N SER A 115 -20.53 5.13 -6.76
CA SER A 115 -19.30 5.40 -6.01
C SER A 115 -19.14 4.52 -4.78
N ALA A 116 -17.91 4.34 -4.34
CA ALA A 116 -17.52 3.58 -3.16
C ALA A 116 -16.29 4.19 -2.51
N ILE A 117 -16.41 4.68 -1.28
CA ILE A 117 -15.32 5.35 -0.56
C ILE A 117 -14.93 4.52 0.64
N THR A 118 -13.71 4.01 0.65
CA THR A 118 -13.18 3.26 1.79
C THR A 118 -12.98 4.17 2.98
N VAL A 119 -13.53 3.82 4.14
CA VAL A 119 -13.45 4.61 5.35
C VAL A 119 -13.23 3.75 6.59
N VAL A 120 -12.61 4.32 7.61
CA VAL A 120 -12.52 3.72 8.95
C VAL A 120 -12.96 4.72 10.01
N LYS A 121 -13.48 4.24 11.13
CA LYS A 121 -13.74 5.11 12.28
C LYS A 121 -12.43 5.53 12.92
N PRO A 122 -12.21 6.83 13.21
CA PRO A 122 -11.02 7.26 13.91
C PRO A 122 -11.02 6.68 15.33
N VAL A 123 -9.87 6.24 15.79
CA VAL A 123 -9.66 5.76 17.17
C VAL A 123 -9.62 6.97 18.11
N ASP A 124 -8.91 8.00 17.71
CA ASP A 124 -8.76 9.24 18.50
C ASP A 124 -9.99 10.14 18.40
N THR A 125 -10.13 11.04 19.35
CA THR A 125 -11.11 12.12 19.29
C THR A 125 -10.68 13.15 18.25
N ILE A 126 -11.56 13.46 17.31
CA ILE A 126 -11.31 14.50 16.30
C ILE A 126 -11.83 15.82 16.86
N CYS A 127 -10.96 16.83 16.89
CA CYS A 127 -11.36 18.21 17.13
C CYS A 127 -11.38 18.98 15.80
N LEU A 128 -12.25 19.95 15.72
CA LEU A 128 -12.25 20.96 14.68
C LEU A 128 -11.78 22.27 15.28
N THR A 129 -10.99 23.02 14.54
CA THR A 129 -10.57 24.38 14.91
C THR A 129 -11.15 25.36 13.88
N SER A 130 -11.40 26.61 14.28
CA SER A 130 -11.72 27.67 13.33
C SER A 130 -10.43 28.15 12.64
N GLU A 131 -10.54 28.56 11.38
CA GLU A 131 -9.39 29.08 10.62
C GLU A 131 -8.92 30.46 11.14
N ASP A 132 -9.81 31.20 11.84
CA ASP A 132 -9.62 32.59 12.21
C ASP A 132 -9.10 32.80 13.66
N GLU A 133 -8.98 31.73 14.45
CA GLU A 133 -8.62 31.82 15.86
C GLU A 133 -7.42 30.92 16.18
N GLU A 134 -6.37 31.50 16.73
CA GLU A 134 -5.14 30.80 17.12
C GLU A 134 -5.43 29.66 18.11
N GLY A 135 -5.77 28.49 17.56
CA GLY A 135 -5.80 27.24 18.33
C GLY A 135 -7.02 27.04 19.23
N GLU A 136 -8.13 27.75 19.04
CA GLU A 136 -9.34 27.46 19.80
C GLU A 136 -9.95 26.11 19.42
N TYR A 137 -10.19 25.29 20.43
CA TYR A 137 -10.70 23.93 20.30
C TYR A 137 -12.23 23.95 20.23
N ILE A 138 -12.75 23.53 19.07
CA ILE A 138 -14.18 23.28 18.90
C ILE A 138 -14.43 21.79 19.04
N LEU A 139 -15.10 21.38 20.11
CA LEU A 139 -15.46 20.00 20.37
C LEU A 139 -16.37 19.47 19.25
N SER A 140 -15.91 18.46 18.51
CA SER A 140 -16.79 17.70 17.63
C SER A 140 -17.74 16.85 18.46
N SER A 141 -19.01 17.20 18.49
CA SER A 141 -20.00 16.60 19.38
C SER A 141 -20.40 15.16 19.03
N THR A 142 -20.05 14.62 17.86
CA THR A 142 -20.50 13.28 17.45
C THR A 142 -19.46 12.50 16.65
N ARG A 143 -18.66 11.69 17.35
CA ARG A 143 -17.84 10.62 16.73
C ARG A 143 -18.65 9.71 15.79
N LYS A 144 -19.97 9.66 15.96
CA LYS A 144 -20.83 8.71 15.27
C LYS A 144 -20.79 8.86 13.74
N ASN A 145 -20.59 10.07 13.25
CA ASN A 145 -20.64 10.40 11.82
C ASN A 145 -19.28 10.88 11.26
N VAL A 146 -18.20 10.69 12.01
CA VAL A 146 -16.84 11.04 11.56
C VAL A 146 -16.10 9.80 11.12
N TYR A 147 -15.44 9.87 9.96
CA TYR A 147 -14.64 8.79 9.40
C TYR A 147 -13.33 9.33 8.84
N ALA A 148 -12.28 8.54 8.97
CA ALA A 148 -11.03 8.77 8.24
C ALA A 148 -11.14 8.08 6.87
N VAL A 149 -10.89 8.86 5.80
CA VAL A 149 -10.98 8.36 4.43
C VAL A 149 -9.70 7.61 4.07
N GLN A 150 -9.88 6.47 3.44
CA GLN A 150 -8.81 5.65 2.88
C GLN A 150 -9.00 5.51 1.36
N THR A 151 -8.11 4.75 0.73
CA THR A 151 -8.25 4.26 -0.63
C THR A 151 -8.11 2.73 -0.64
N PRO A 152 -8.68 2.00 -1.64
CA PRO A 152 -9.21 2.51 -2.91
C PRO A 152 -10.51 3.29 -2.75
N GLN A 153 -10.72 4.23 -3.68
CA GLN A 153 -12.01 4.88 -3.91
C GLN A 153 -12.51 4.43 -5.29
N GLY A 154 -13.69 3.86 -5.34
CA GLY A 154 -14.29 3.29 -6.54
C GLY A 154 -15.36 4.19 -7.15
N PHE A 155 -15.40 4.26 -8.47
CA PHE A 155 -16.38 5.10 -9.21
C PHE A 155 -16.76 4.44 -10.53
N ILE A 156 -17.97 4.72 -11.01
CA ILE A 156 -18.29 4.52 -12.44
C ILE A 156 -17.36 5.42 -13.25
N THR A 157 -16.60 4.84 -14.16
CA THR A 157 -15.51 5.51 -14.89
C THR A 157 -15.99 6.75 -15.64
N SER A 158 -17.12 6.66 -16.34
CA SER A 158 -17.68 7.82 -17.07
C SER A 158 -18.09 8.97 -16.15
N GLN A 159 -18.59 8.66 -14.95
CA GLN A 159 -19.03 9.67 -13.99
C GLN A 159 -17.84 10.42 -13.37
N ILE A 160 -16.80 9.70 -12.93
CA ILE A 160 -15.63 10.35 -12.35
C ILE A 160 -14.82 11.13 -13.39
N LYS A 161 -14.71 10.63 -14.63
CA LYS A 161 -14.11 11.38 -15.73
C LYS A 161 -14.87 12.69 -15.98
N LYS A 162 -16.19 12.64 -16.00
CA LYS A 162 -17.05 13.84 -16.11
C LYS A 162 -16.80 14.80 -14.93
N ALA A 163 -16.74 14.31 -13.70
CA ALA A 163 -16.45 15.16 -12.54
C ALA A 163 -15.10 15.87 -12.69
N TYR A 164 -14.07 15.14 -13.10
CA TYR A 164 -12.73 15.69 -13.32
C TYR A 164 -12.64 16.71 -14.46
N SER A 165 -13.50 16.60 -15.49
CA SER A 165 -13.57 17.59 -16.56
C SER A 165 -14.21 18.91 -16.13
N MET A 166 -14.93 18.92 -15.00
CA MET A 166 -15.62 20.10 -14.47
C MET A 166 -14.80 20.88 -13.43
N ILE A 167 -13.63 20.37 -13.02
CA ILE A 167 -12.75 21.05 -12.05
C ILE A 167 -12.27 22.38 -12.60
N THR A 168 -12.41 23.43 -11.81
CA THR A 168 -11.95 24.79 -12.10
C THR A 168 -10.65 25.12 -11.35
N GLU A 169 -10.01 26.24 -11.68
CA GLU A 169 -8.76 26.68 -11.04
C GLU A 169 -8.93 27.03 -9.56
N THR A 170 -10.15 27.38 -9.14
CA THR A 170 -10.48 27.74 -7.75
C THR A 170 -10.82 26.53 -6.88
N ASP A 171 -10.85 25.33 -7.46
CA ASP A 171 -11.22 24.13 -6.73
C ASP A 171 -10.04 23.51 -6.02
N GLU A 172 -10.19 23.28 -4.72
CA GLU A 172 -9.26 22.52 -3.90
C GLU A 172 -9.90 21.21 -3.42
N PHE A 173 -9.29 20.11 -3.76
CA PHE A 173 -9.74 18.77 -3.33
C PHE A 173 -8.61 18.00 -2.67
N THR A 174 -8.93 17.40 -1.53
CA THR A 174 -8.00 16.52 -0.81
C THR A 174 -8.01 15.09 -1.34
N ASP A 175 -9.13 14.68 -1.97
CA ASP A 175 -9.32 13.32 -2.50
C ASP A 175 -10.36 13.29 -3.65
N ASP A 176 -10.56 12.10 -4.21
CA ASP A 176 -11.42 11.90 -5.38
C ASP A 176 -12.91 11.91 -5.00
N SER A 177 -13.23 11.58 -3.75
CA SER A 177 -14.60 11.63 -3.23
C SER A 177 -15.13 13.07 -3.15
N GLY A 178 -14.25 14.02 -2.84
CA GLY A 178 -14.58 15.44 -2.87
C GLY A 178 -14.97 15.92 -4.28
N VAL A 179 -14.19 15.53 -5.29
CA VAL A 179 -14.48 15.84 -6.71
C VAL A 179 -15.82 15.24 -7.11
N TYR A 180 -16.03 13.95 -6.83
CA TYR A 180 -17.29 13.27 -7.18
C TYR A 180 -18.49 13.90 -6.46
N SER A 181 -18.35 14.20 -5.17
CA SER A 181 -19.44 14.77 -4.37
C SER A 181 -19.87 16.15 -4.84
N LYS A 182 -18.94 16.97 -5.32
CA LYS A 182 -19.21 18.32 -5.83
C LYS A 182 -19.97 18.29 -7.14
N TYR A 183 -19.59 17.41 -8.06
CA TYR A 183 -20.05 17.51 -9.45
C TYR A 183 -21.05 16.42 -9.86
N ILE A 184 -21.10 15.29 -9.18
CA ILE A 184 -21.97 14.17 -9.55
C ILE A 184 -23.02 13.91 -8.48
N GLY A 185 -22.58 13.70 -7.22
CA GLY A 185 -23.53 13.41 -6.13
C GLY A 185 -22.91 12.71 -4.95
N LYS A 186 -23.76 12.27 -4.03
CA LYS A 186 -23.34 11.66 -2.76
C LYS A 186 -22.57 10.37 -2.97
N CYS A 187 -21.50 10.18 -2.22
CA CYS A 187 -20.72 8.96 -2.21
C CYS A 187 -21.27 7.92 -1.22
N ARG A 188 -21.13 6.64 -1.56
CA ARG A 188 -21.35 5.51 -0.64
C ARG A 188 -20.05 5.15 0.06
N ILE A 189 -20.15 4.81 1.35
CA ILE A 189 -19.00 4.35 2.13
C ILE A 189 -18.90 2.82 2.09
N VAL A 190 -17.65 2.34 2.15
CA VAL A 190 -17.25 0.93 2.30
C VAL A 190 -16.38 0.83 3.54
N GLU A 191 -16.57 -0.20 4.33
CA GLU A 191 -15.76 -0.42 5.53
C GLU A 191 -14.32 -0.78 5.15
N GLY A 192 -13.38 0.05 5.57
CA GLY A 192 -11.95 -0.14 5.40
C GLY A 192 -11.34 -1.06 6.45
N ASP A 193 -10.05 -0.90 6.67
CA ASP A 193 -9.29 -1.59 7.71
C ASP A 193 -8.22 -0.64 8.26
N ILE A 194 -8.02 -0.64 9.59
CA ILE A 194 -6.94 0.13 10.22
C ILE A 194 -5.55 -0.30 9.74
N LYS A 195 -5.42 -1.57 9.32
CA LYS A 195 -4.18 -2.08 8.71
C LYS A 195 -3.90 -1.45 7.35
N ASN A 196 -4.93 -0.97 6.62
CA ASN A 196 -4.79 -0.30 5.34
C ASN A 196 -4.32 1.16 5.53
N LYS A 197 -3.35 1.36 6.41
CA LYS A 197 -2.78 2.67 6.72
C LYS A 197 -1.94 3.21 5.56
N LYS A 198 -1.86 4.54 5.47
CA LYS A 198 -0.98 5.23 4.52
C LYS A 198 0.41 5.37 5.13
N LEU A 199 1.42 4.81 4.50
CA LEU A 199 2.82 4.99 4.89
C LEU A 199 3.23 6.42 4.56
N THR A 200 3.45 7.25 5.57
CA THR A 200 3.69 8.69 5.40
C THR A 200 5.04 9.11 5.96
N TYR A 201 5.38 8.64 7.15
CA TYR A 201 6.60 8.98 7.88
C TYR A 201 7.60 7.83 7.86
N ALA A 202 8.86 8.11 8.24
CA ALA A 202 9.93 7.11 8.25
C ALA A 202 9.61 5.91 9.16
N GLU A 203 8.96 6.15 10.28
CA GLU A 203 8.57 5.14 11.27
C GLU A 203 7.57 4.13 10.72
N ASP A 204 6.73 4.53 9.74
CA ASP A 204 5.78 3.62 9.09
C ASP A 204 6.45 2.50 8.30
N PHE A 205 7.73 2.67 7.95
CA PHE A 205 8.53 1.71 7.19
C PHE A 205 9.43 0.85 8.10
N SER A 206 9.42 1.10 9.39
CA SER A 206 10.10 0.23 10.34
C SER A 206 9.40 -1.13 10.32
N VAL A 207 10.10 -2.14 9.88
CA VAL A 207 9.70 -3.53 10.15
C VAL A 207 9.74 -3.61 11.66
N GLY A 208 8.59 -3.81 12.31
CA GLY A 208 8.56 -4.00 13.75
C GLY A 208 9.63 -5.02 14.13
N ASN A 209 10.24 -4.85 15.31
CA ASN A 209 11.19 -5.81 15.89
C ASN A 209 10.50 -7.18 16.13
N GLY A 210 9.91 -7.73 15.07
CA GLY A 210 9.35 -9.05 15.06
C GLY A 210 10.49 -10.06 15.19
N ILE A 211 10.36 -10.97 16.10
CA ILE A 211 11.21 -12.16 16.15
C ILE A 211 11.02 -12.89 14.83
N THR A 212 12.09 -12.94 14.03
CA THR A 212 12.11 -13.77 12.81
C THR A 212 12.50 -15.18 13.26
N CYS A 213 11.59 -16.13 13.09
CA CYS A 213 11.89 -17.54 13.30
C CYS A 213 12.16 -18.18 11.93
N GLY A 214 13.30 -18.82 11.80
CA GLY A 214 13.61 -19.73 10.70
C GLY A 214 13.64 -21.17 11.25
N VAL A 215 13.20 -22.13 10.45
CA VAL A 215 13.39 -23.56 10.73
C VAL A 215 14.39 -24.07 9.71
N GLY A 216 15.52 -24.53 10.19
CA GLY A 216 16.52 -25.26 9.42
C GLY A 216 16.48 -26.75 9.79
N PHE A 217 16.68 -27.60 8.81
CA PHE A 217 16.84 -29.04 9.01
C PHE A 217 18.10 -29.50 8.31
N ASP A 218 18.98 -30.17 9.05
CA ASP A 218 20.18 -30.76 8.49
C ASP A 218 20.38 -32.17 9.05
N LEU A 219 20.97 -33.07 8.27
CA LEU A 219 21.18 -34.47 8.61
C LEU A 219 22.61 -34.88 8.35
N HIS A 220 23.31 -35.24 9.40
CA HIS A 220 24.68 -35.74 9.31
C HIS A 220 24.84 -37.14 9.92
N LEU A 221 25.66 -37.96 9.29
CA LEU A 221 26.07 -39.26 9.83
C LEU A 221 27.07 -39.05 10.95
N LEU A 222 26.90 -39.76 12.06
CA LEU A 222 27.89 -39.83 13.13
C LEU A 222 28.97 -40.88 12.81
N VAL A 223 30.23 -40.45 12.70
CA VAL A 223 31.36 -41.29 12.36
C VAL A 223 32.40 -41.30 13.47
N PRO A 224 33.10 -42.43 13.69
CA PRO A 224 34.16 -42.50 14.73
C PRO A 224 35.39 -41.65 14.34
N ASN A 225 36.22 -41.36 15.33
CA ASN A 225 37.46 -40.58 15.17
C ASN A 225 37.26 -39.13 14.71
N ARG A 226 36.11 -38.56 15.00
CA ARG A 226 35.80 -37.14 14.74
C ARG A 226 35.17 -36.51 15.99
N LYS A 227 35.52 -35.26 16.28
CA LYS A 227 34.91 -34.50 17.35
C LYS A 227 33.49 -34.14 17.04
N LEU A 228 32.59 -34.18 18.03
CA LEU A 228 31.24 -33.66 17.93
C LEU A 228 31.26 -32.19 18.35
N ILE A 229 31.01 -31.29 17.37
CA ILE A 229 30.91 -29.83 17.60
C ILE A 229 29.51 -29.40 17.27
N LEU A 230 28.85 -28.71 18.20
CA LEU A 230 27.52 -28.15 18.04
C LEU A 230 27.49 -26.70 18.55
N GLY A 231 27.13 -25.72 17.69
CA GLY A 231 27.15 -24.31 18.03
C GLY A 231 28.54 -23.78 18.41
N GLY A 232 29.62 -24.35 17.85
CA GLY A 232 31.00 -24.03 18.18
C GLY A 232 31.49 -24.64 19.50
N VAL A 233 30.69 -25.48 20.20
CA VAL A 233 31.02 -26.13 21.45
C VAL A 233 31.35 -27.62 21.23
N GLU A 234 32.51 -28.06 21.68
CA GLU A 234 32.90 -29.48 21.65
C GLU A 234 32.13 -30.28 22.70
N ILE A 235 31.35 -31.26 22.23
CA ILE A 235 30.58 -32.19 23.08
C ILE A 235 31.39 -33.47 23.27
N PRO A 236 31.67 -33.93 24.48
CA PRO A 236 32.34 -35.19 24.71
C PRO A 236 31.53 -36.36 24.17
N HIS A 237 31.99 -36.95 23.06
CA HIS A 237 31.37 -38.10 22.41
C HIS A 237 32.39 -38.88 21.58
N ASP A 238 32.20 -40.20 21.43
CA ASP A 238 33.09 -41.08 20.68
C ASP A 238 32.99 -40.95 19.15
N LYS A 239 32.01 -40.22 18.67
CA LYS A 239 31.73 -39.96 17.25
C LYS A 239 31.42 -38.48 17.01
N GLY A 240 31.74 -37.97 15.84
CA GLY A 240 31.37 -36.62 15.40
C GLY A 240 30.62 -36.66 14.08
N LEU A 241 30.03 -35.49 13.69
CA LEU A 241 29.27 -35.35 12.48
C LEU A 241 30.14 -35.42 11.22
N LEU A 242 29.74 -36.19 10.22
CA LEU A 242 30.38 -36.26 8.92
C LEU A 242 29.90 -35.14 8.05
N GLY A 243 30.77 -34.23 7.64
CA GLY A 243 30.43 -33.09 6.74
C GLY A 243 31.70 -32.31 6.36
N HIS A 244 31.54 -31.30 5.53
CA HIS A 244 32.61 -30.36 5.22
C HIS A 244 32.86 -29.45 6.42
N SER A 245 34.10 -29.00 6.62
CA SER A 245 34.55 -28.25 7.82
C SER A 245 34.26 -29.03 9.13
N ASP A 246 33.71 -28.42 10.13
CA ASP A 246 33.35 -29.00 11.43
C ASP A 246 31.94 -29.62 11.44
N ALA A 247 31.16 -29.46 10.36
CA ALA A 247 29.78 -29.95 10.23
C ALA A 247 28.87 -29.47 11.37
N ASP A 248 29.00 -28.21 11.78
CA ASP A 248 28.20 -27.62 12.84
C ASP A 248 26.80 -27.25 12.35
N ALA A 249 25.87 -28.19 12.50
CA ALA A 249 24.48 -28.07 12.05
C ALA A 249 23.67 -26.96 12.75
N LEU A 250 24.14 -26.41 13.87
CA LEU A 250 23.43 -25.34 14.59
C LEU A 250 23.75 -23.93 14.05
N ILE A 251 24.87 -23.77 13.35
CA ILE A 251 25.29 -22.47 12.83
C ILE A 251 24.78 -22.28 11.37
N HIS A 252 24.56 -23.35 10.67
CA HIS A 252 24.09 -23.37 9.29
C HIS A 252 22.58 -23.46 9.20
#